data_f23bc4739061c6aaf9b5f415a1d9097a
#
_entry.id   f23bc4739061c6aaf9b5f415a1d9097a
#
_cell.length_a   1.000
_cell.length_b   1.000
_cell.length_c   1.000
_cell.angle_alpha   90.00
_cell.angle_beta   90.00
_cell.angle_gamma   90.00
#
_symmetry.space_group_name_H-M   'P 1'
#
loop_
_entity.id
_entity.type
_entity.pdbx_description
1 polymer ?
#
loop_
_entity_poly.entity_id
_entity_poly.type
_entity_poly.pdbx_seq_one_letter_code
_entity_poly.pdbx_strand_id
1 'polypeptide(L)'
;MLFRSTADHVLDIGPGAGIHGGEIIAQGQVEDLIASSKSITGKYLSGELVVPIPERRPKQRRALKVVNARGNNLKNITAEIPLGVFTAITGVSGGGKSTFLIDTLYKAIARKINHASEAPAPHDRIEGLEHIDKIIDIDQSPIGRTPRSNPATYTGAFTPIREWFAGLPEAKARGYEPGRFSFNVKGGRCEACHGDGVIKIEMHFQIGRAHV
;
A
#
# COMPACT_ATOMS: atom_id res chain seq x y z
N MET A 1 8.33 10.32 -16.06
CA MET A 1 8.44 10.28 -17.53
C MET A 1 9.87 10.27 -18.04
N LEU A 2 10.85 10.86 -17.34
CA LEU A 2 12.23 11.02 -17.82
C LEU A 2 12.87 9.73 -18.39
N PHE A 3 12.74 8.59 -17.74
CA PHE A 3 13.35 7.35 -18.23
C PHE A 3 12.79 6.88 -19.59
N ARG A 4 11.52 7.08 -19.85
CA ARG A 4 10.90 6.67 -21.12
C ARG A 4 11.31 7.54 -22.30
N SER A 5 11.55 8.83 -22.05
CA SER A 5 11.95 9.80 -23.07
C SER A 5 13.45 9.80 -23.38
N THR A 6 14.27 9.10 -22.58
CA THR A 6 15.73 9.01 -22.76
C THR A 6 16.20 7.61 -23.15
N ALA A 7 15.28 6.64 -23.27
CA ALA A 7 15.61 5.29 -23.70
C ALA A 7 15.80 5.22 -25.23
N ASP A 8 16.79 4.47 -25.67
CA ASP A 8 17.04 4.26 -27.10
C ASP A 8 15.98 3.37 -27.76
N HIS A 9 15.36 2.49 -26.98
CA HIS A 9 14.29 1.59 -27.42
C HIS A 9 13.28 1.35 -26.31
N VAL A 10 12.00 1.44 -26.63
CA VAL A 10 10.89 1.28 -25.68
C VAL A 10 9.93 0.21 -26.20
N LEU A 11 9.48 -0.65 -25.30
CA LEU A 11 8.39 -1.61 -25.52
C LEU A 11 7.19 -1.17 -24.68
N ASP A 12 6.06 -0.91 -25.32
CA ASP A 12 4.80 -0.58 -24.64
C ASP A 12 3.89 -1.80 -24.64
N ILE A 13 3.61 -2.31 -23.44
CA ILE A 13 2.83 -3.53 -23.23
C ILE A 13 1.49 -3.16 -22.60
N GLY A 14 0.41 -3.66 -23.19
CA GLY A 14 -0.95 -3.36 -22.76
C GLY A 14 -1.98 -4.26 -23.47
N PRO A 15 -3.18 -3.72 -23.82
CA PRO A 15 -3.67 -2.36 -23.47
C PRO A 15 -4.10 -2.19 -22.02
N GLY A 16 -4.42 -3.26 -21.31
CA GLY A 16 -4.88 -3.24 -19.93
C GLY A 16 -4.01 -4.05 -18.98
N ALA A 17 -4.58 -4.45 -17.84
CA ALA A 17 -3.91 -5.27 -16.84
C ALA A 17 -4.52 -6.68 -16.78
N GLY A 18 -3.74 -7.66 -16.31
CA GLY A 18 -4.18 -9.05 -16.17
C GLY A 18 -4.56 -9.68 -17.51
N ILE A 19 -5.74 -10.28 -17.59
CA ILE A 19 -6.25 -10.95 -18.79
C ILE A 19 -6.49 -10.02 -19.99
N HIS A 20 -6.52 -8.71 -19.75
CA HIS A 20 -6.71 -7.67 -20.77
C HIS A 20 -5.38 -7.04 -21.21
N GLY A 21 -4.26 -7.58 -20.79
CA GLY A 21 -2.93 -7.12 -21.12
C GLY A 21 -2.08 -8.18 -21.83
N GLY A 22 -0.77 -7.95 -21.86
CA GLY A 22 0.20 -8.92 -22.39
C GLY A 22 0.48 -8.80 -23.88
N GLU A 23 -0.06 -7.78 -24.57
CA GLU A 23 0.21 -7.50 -25.98
C GLU A 23 1.23 -6.36 -26.13
N ILE A 24 2.07 -6.45 -27.19
CA ILE A 24 2.92 -5.33 -27.57
C ILE A 24 2.06 -4.33 -28.35
N ILE A 25 1.82 -3.16 -27.77
CA ILE A 25 1.01 -2.09 -28.35
C ILE A 25 1.81 -1.22 -29.30
N ALA A 26 3.05 -0.93 -28.92
CA ALA A 26 4.01 -0.21 -29.71
C ALA A 26 5.43 -0.57 -29.28
N GLN A 27 6.38 -0.47 -30.22
CA GLN A 27 7.81 -0.66 -29.93
C GLN A 27 8.64 0.19 -30.86
N GLY A 28 9.80 0.60 -30.41
CA GLY A 28 10.73 1.42 -31.18
C GLY A 28 11.29 2.58 -30.37
N GLN A 29 11.59 3.67 -31.02
CA GLN A 29 11.96 4.93 -30.37
C GLN A 29 10.73 5.64 -29.81
N VAL A 30 10.92 6.73 -29.10
CA VAL A 30 9.83 7.50 -28.48
C VAL A 30 8.84 7.98 -29.53
N GLU A 31 9.32 8.37 -30.70
CA GLU A 31 8.54 8.84 -31.83
C GLU A 31 7.59 7.75 -32.37
N ASP A 32 8.03 6.49 -32.37
CA ASP A 32 7.21 5.35 -32.80
C ASP A 32 6.03 5.11 -31.84
N LEU A 33 6.26 5.32 -30.54
CA LEU A 33 5.20 5.25 -29.55
C LEU A 33 4.18 6.39 -29.71
N ILE A 34 4.67 7.60 -29.95
CA ILE A 34 3.83 8.79 -30.18
C ILE A 34 2.97 8.61 -31.44
N ALA A 35 3.52 8.01 -32.49
CA ALA A 35 2.80 7.74 -33.74
C ALA A 35 1.73 6.64 -33.58
N SER A 36 1.82 5.79 -32.56
CA SER A 36 0.86 4.72 -32.33
C SER A 36 -0.43 5.23 -31.69
N SER A 37 -1.54 5.15 -32.42
CA SER A 37 -2.87 5.54 -31.90
C SER A 37 -3.36 4.69 -30.74
N LYS A 38 -2.81 3.47 -30.58
CA LYS A 38 -3.17 2.53 -29.52
C LYS A 38 -2.37 2.73 -28.23
N SER A 39 -1.21 3.40 -28.31
CA SER A 39 -0.33 3.60 -27.17
C SER A 39 -0.84 4.72 -26.25
N ILE A 40 -1.30 4.36 -25.06
CA ILE A 40 -1.63 5.33 -24.00
C ILE A 40 -0.35 6.06 -23.56
N THR A 41 0.77 5.36 -23.49
CA THR A 41 2.09 5.94 -23.19
C THR A 41 2.46 7.00 -24.23
N GLY A 42 2.25 6.70 -25.51
CA GLY A 42 2.48 7.65 -26.61
C GLY A 42 1.62 8.92 -26.49
N LYS A 43 0.35 8.78 -26.15
CA LYS A 43 -0.55 9.92 -25.91
C LYS A 43 -0.10 10.82 -24.77
N TYR A 44 0.47 10.25 -23.70
CA TYR A 44 1.05 11.05 -22.61
C TYR A 44 2.39 11.69 -22.99
N LEU A 45 3.17 11.03 -23.82
CA LEU A 45 4.45 11.58 -24.30
C LEU A 45 4.24 12.71 -25.30
N SER A 46 3.24 12.60 -26.18
CA SER A 46 2.85 13.66 -27.12
C SER A 46 2.17 14.86 -26.46
N GLY A 47 1.67 14.69 -25.23
CA GLY A 47 0.85 15.71 -24.55
C GLY A 47 -0.62 15.71 -24.95
N GLU A 48 -1.08 14.76 -25.78
CA GLU A 48 -2.51 14.57 -26.09
C GLU A 48 -3.30 14.24 -24.80
N LEU A 49 -2.72 13.38 -23.97
CA LEU A 49 -3.21 13.12 -22.61
C LEU A 49 -2.29 13.77 -21.60
N VAL A 50 -2.86 14.50 -20.67
CA VAL A 50 -2.13 15.11 -19.56
C VAL A 50 -2.84 14.83 -18.24
N VAL A 51 -2.06 14.66 -17.18
CA VAL A 51 -2.63 14.67 -15.83
C VAL A 51 -2.90 16.12 -15.44
N PRO A 52 -4.16 16.54 -15.27
CA PRO A 52 -4.46 17.92 -14.95
C PRO A 52 -3.84 18.32 -13.62
N ILE A 53 -3.18 19.45 -13.59
CA ILE A 53 -2.66 20.04 -12.35
C ILE A 53 -3.76 20.97 -11.82
N PRO A 54 -4.43 20.62 -10.72
CA PRO A 54 -5.48 21.45 -10.16
C PRO A 54 -4.90 22.75 -9.58
N GLU A 55 -5.74 23.77 -9.50
CA GLU A 55 -5.37 25.00 -8.79
C GLU A 55 -5.00 24.69 -7.35
N ARG A 56 -3.97 25.38 -6.85
CA ARG A 56 -3.52 25.22 -5.48
C ARG A 56 -4.56 25.78 -4.52
N ARG A 57 -4.96 24.96 -3.56
CA ARG A 57 -5.86 25.42 -2.49
C ARG A 57 -5.19 26.50 -1.67
N PRO A 58 -5.92 27.55 -1.27
CA PRO A 58 -5.39 28.57 -0.38
C PRO A 58 -5.05 27.93 0.98
N LYS A 59 -3.91 28.33 1.55
CA LYS A 59 -3.51 27.88 2.89
C LYS A 59 -4.52 28.39 3.90
N GLN A 60 -5.06 27.48 4.70
CA GLN A 60 -5.86 27.83 5.85
C GLN A 60 -4.97 28.38 6.98
N ARG A 61 -5.55 29.17 7.89
CA ARG A 61 -4.84 29.65 9.08
C ARG A 61 -4.53 28.54 10.10
N ARG A 62 -5.21 27.39 9.98
CA ARG A 62 -5.02 26.23 10.88
C ARG A 62 -3.86 25.39 10.38
N ALA A 63 -2.97 25.05 11.28
CA ALA A 63 -1.82 24.22 11.00
C ALA A 63 -1.44 23.37 12.20
N LEU A 64 -0.81 22.23 11.94
CA LEU A 64 -0.04 21.51 12.93
C LEU A 64 1.38 22.07 12.94
N LYS A 65 1.95 22.29 14.12
CA LYS A 65 3.34 22.71 14.26
C LYS A 65 4.10 21.73 15.15
N VAL A 66 5.10 21.09 14.59
CA VAL A 66 6.05 20.25 15.33
C VAL A 66 7.22 21.12 15.74
N VAL A 67 7.52 21.16 17.03
CA VAL A 67 8.58 22.02 17.58
C VAL A 67 9.76 21.17 18.02
N ASN A 68 10.95 21.51 17.52
CA ASN A 68 12.24 20.95 17.90
C ASN A 68 12.30 19.41 17.79
N ALA A 69 11.90 18.85 16.64
CA ALA A 69 12.04 17.42 16.35
C ALA A 69 13.53 17.08 16.20
N ARG A 70 13.98 16.06 16.95
CA ARG A 70 15.40 15.69 17.04
C ARG A 70 15.66 14.18 17.07
N GLY A 71 14.70 13.40 16.54
CA GLY A 71 14.88 11.97 16.37
C GLY A 71 15.91 11.65 15.29
N ASN A 72 16.73 10.64 15.48
CA ASN A 72 17.75 10.18 14.54
C ASN A 72 18.63 11.36 14.03
N ASN A 73 18.58 11.64 12.72
CA ASN A 73 19.37 12.69 12.08
C ASN A 73 18.70 14.08 12.05
N LEU A 74 17.53 14.26 12.68
CA LEU A 74 16.85 15.56 12.74
C LEU A 74 17.59 16.52 13.69
N LYS A 75 17.81 17.73 13.23
CA LYS A 75 18.61 18.77 13.94
C LYS A 75 17.71 19.83 14.57
N ASN A 76 16.89 19.45 15.56
CA ASN A 76 15.96 20.35 16.25
C ASN A 76 15.07 21.13 15.28
N ILE A 77 14.51 20.42 14.27
CA ILE A 77 13.70 21.09 13.25
C ILE A 77 12.32 21.46 13.80
N THR A 78 11.88 22.65 13.44
CA THR A 78 10.52 23.11 13.67
C THR A 78 9.84 23.26 12.32
N ALA A 79 8.70 22.59 12.13
CA ALA A 79 7.97 22.60 10.87
C ALA A 79 6.48 22.77 11.09
N GLU A 80 5.85 23.52 10.18
CA GLU A 80 4.42 23.78 10.16
C GLU A 80 3.77 23.05 8.99
N ILE A 81 2.68 22.33 9.27
CA ILE A 81 1.92 21.53 8.31
C ILE A 81 0.52 22.12 8.22
N PRO A 82 0.19 22.83 7.13
CA PRO A 82 -1.13 23.42 6.95
C PRO A 82 -2.22 22.34 6.89
N LEU A 83 -3.34 22.59 7.54
CA LEU A 83 -4.52 21.71 7.49
C LEU A 83 -5.39 22.03 6.28
N GLY A 84 -6.19 21.04 5.85
CA GLY A 84 -7.13 21.18 4.73
C GLY A 84 -6.48 21.20 3.34
N VAL A 85 -5.19 20.90 3.25
CA VAL A 85 -4.43 20.85 2.00
C VAL A 85 -3.65 19.54 1.89
N PHE A 86 -3.24 19.19 0.68
CA PHE A 86 -2.30 18.09 0.45
C PHE A 86 -0.88 18.62 0.70
N THR A 87 -0.19 18.05 1.68
CA THR A 87 1.20 18.40 2.02
C THR A 87 2.13 17.25 1.65
N ALA A 88 3.12 17.49 0.81
CA ALA A 88 4.14 16.53 0.45
C ALA A 88 5.46 16.82 1.21
N ILE A 89 6.01 15.78 1.85
CA ILE A 89 7.33 15.82 2.47
C ILE A 89 8.31 15.12 1.55
N THR A 90 9.24 15.88 0.99
CA THR A 90 10.18 15.39 -0.04
C THR A 90 11.63 15.53 0.41
N GLY A 91 12.55 14.92 -0.32
CA GLY A 91 13.99 14.99 -0.07
C GLY A 91 14.70 13.67 -0.39
N VAL A 92 16.01 13.67 -0.32
CA VAL A 92 16.85 12.48 -0.58
C VAL A 92 16.57 11.33 0.37
N SER A 93 16.91 10.10 -0.02
CA SER A 93 16.83 8.94 0.87
C SER A 93 17.76 9.16 2.09
N GLY A 94 17.29 8.75 3.27
CA GLY A 94 18.03 9.01 4.52
C GLY A 94 17.93 10.44 5.07
N GLY A 95 17.26 11.37 4.40
CA GLY A 95 17.12 12.77 4.82
C GLY A 95 16.25 13.02 6.07
N GLY A 96 15.73 11.98 6.73
CA GLY A 96 14.93 12.13 7.95
C GLY A 96 13.41 12.28 7.73
N LYS A 97 12.91 12.11 6.49
CA LYS A 97 11.47 12.27 6.18
C LYS A 97 10.59 11.34 7.02
N SER A 98 10.92 10.04 7.06
CA SER A 98 10.17 9.05 7.82
C SER A 98 10.29 9.30 9.32
N THR A 99 11.46 9.69 9.80
CA THR A 99 11.66 10.05 11.21
C THR A 99 10.80 11.24 11.61
N PHE A 100 10.69 12.25 10.74
CA PHE A 100 9.82 13.40 11.01
C PHE A 100 8.34 13.04 10.92
N LEU A 101 7.92 12.40 9.81
CA LEU A 101 6.51 12.15 9.54
C LEU A 101 5.96 11.00 10.41
N ILE A 102 6.62 9.85 10.40
CA ILE A 102 6.12 8.63 11.06
C ILE A 102 6.54 8.61 12.53
N ASP A 103 7.86 8.65 12.79
CA ASP A 103 8.35 8.44 14.14
C ASP A 103 8.03 9.62 15.08
N THR A 104 7.98 10.86 14.56
CA THR A 104 7.68 12.03 15.39
C THR A 104 6.21 12.41 15.31
N LEU A 105 5.75 12.89 14.15
CA LEU A 105 4.41 13.49 14.01
C LEU A 105 3.30 12.45 14.20
N TYR A 106 3.31 11.37 13.39
CA TYR A 106 2.25 10.37 13.44
C TYR A 106 2.15 9.72 14.83
N LYS A 107 3.26 9.22 15.37
CA LYS A 107 3.25 8.56 16.70
C LYS A 107 2.81 9.50 17.82
N ALA A 108 3.20 10.77 17.77
CA ALA A 108 2.77 11.73 18.78
C ALA A 108 1.27 12.01 18.71
N ILE A 109 0.70 12.17 17.51
CA ILE A 109 -0.73 12.36 17.31
C ILE A 109 -1.49 11.09 17.68
N ALA A 110 -1.05 9.93 17.20
CA ALA A 110 -1.69 8.64 17.49
C ALA A 110 -1.70 8.34 18.98
N ARG A 111 -0.63 8.66 19.70
CA ARG A 111 -0.58 8.52 21.16
C ARG A 111 -1.59 9.40 21.87
N LYS A 112 -1.78 10.65 21.39
CA LYS A 112 -2.69 11.61 22.05
C LYS A 112 -4.15 11.36 21.68
N ILE A 113 -4.45 11.04 20.41
CA ILE A 113 -5.83 10.91 19.91
C ILE A 113 -6.32 9.47 19.94
N ASN A 114 -5.50 8.52 19.47
CA ASN A 114 -5.88 7.11 19.35
C ASN A 114 -5.40 6.27 20.55
N HIS A 115 -4.78 6.88 21.57
CA HIS A 115 -4.21 6.19 22.75
C HIS A 115 -3.21 5.06 22.40
N ALA A 116 -2.47 5.24 21.29
CA ALA A 116 -1.46 4.28 20.86
C ALA A 116 -0.33 4.20 21.90
N SER A 117 0.22 2.98 22.10
CA SER A 117 1.28 2.71 23.08
C SER A 117 2.67 3.17 22.62
N GLU A 118 2.87 3.32 21.29
CA GLU A 118 4.18 3.66 20.74
C GLU A 118 4.62 5.08 21.14
N ALA A 119 5.85 5.18 21.63
CA ALA A 119 6.45 6.47 21.95
C ALA A 119 6.91 7.21 20.69
N PRO A 120 6.60 8.50 20.55
CA PRO A 120 7.12 9.31 19.46
C PRO A 120 8.63 9.57 19.64
N ALA A 121 9.31 9.86 18.53
CA ALA A 121 10.68 10.33 18.58
C ALA A 121 10.82 11.66 19.35
N PRO A 122 11.99 11.98 19.90
CA PRO A 122 12.18 13.18 20.71
C PRO A 122 11.80 14.47 19.98
N HIS A 123 10.94 15.26 20.60
CA HIS A 123 10.50 16.59 20.19
C HIS A 123 10.02 17.34 21.43
N ASP A 124 9.85 18.65 21.34
CA ASP A 124 9.39 19.41 22.49
C ASP A 124 7.87 19.36 22.63
N ARG A 125 7.15 19.72 21.57
CA ARG A 125 5.67 19.72 21.55
C ARG A 125 5.12 19.72 20.13
N ILE A 126 3.83 19.40 20.03
CA ILE A 126 3.04 19.59 18.81
C ILE A 126 1.88 20.51 19.14
N GLU A 127 1.76 21.59 18.36
CA GLU A 127 0.70 22.59 18.47
C GLU A 127 -0.37 22.32 17.39
N GLY A 128 -1.63 22.72 17.63
CA GLY A 128 -2.73 22.58 16.67
C GLY A 128 -3.45 21.24 16.68
N LEU A 129 -3.19 20.39 17.68
CA LEU A 129 -3.82 19.07 17.81
C LEU A 129 -5.33 19.15 18.08
N GLU A 130 -5.81 20.25 18.61
CA GLU A 130 -7.24 20.55 18.82
C GLU A 130 -8.05 20.63 17.53
N HIS A 131 -7.38 20.71 16.38
CA HIS A 131 -8.00 20.77 15.06
C HIS A 131 -8.10 19.38 14.38
N ILE A 132 -7.72 18.30 15.05
CA ILE A 132 -7.67 16.95 14.50
C ILE A 132 -8.50 16.00 15.36
N ASP A 133 -9.45 15.34 14.73
CA ASP A 133 -10.31 14.34 15.40
C ASP A 133 -9.72 12.92 15.28
N LYS A 134 -9.01 12.65 14.18
CA LYS A 134 -8.50 11.32 13.86
C LYS A 134 -7.23 11.38 13.02
N ILE A 135 -6.33 10.43 13.23
CA ILE A 135 -5.20 10.19 12.34
C ILE A 135 -5.27 8.76 11.79
N ILE A 136 -4.99 8.62 10.50
CA ILE A 136 -4.97 7.33 9.80
C ILE A 136 -3.62 7.21 9.12
N ASP A 137 -2.94 6.10 9.36
CA ASP A 137 -1.74 5.70 8.62
C ASP A 137 -2.14 4.77 7.47
N ILE A 138 -1.65 5.07 6.28
CA ILE A 138 -1.83 4.24 5.09
C ILE A 138 -0.44 3.92 4.57
N ASP A 139 -0.02 2.70 4.78
CA ASP A 139 1.26 2.20 4.29
C ASP A 139 1.07 1.22 3.12
N GLN A 140 2.16 0.77 2.55
CA GLN A 140 2.18 -0.24 1.48
C GLN A 140 2.49 -1.64 2.01
N SER A 141 2.36 -1.87 3.31
CA SER A 141 2.58 -3.17 3.92
C SER A 141 1.54 -4.15 3.38
N PRO A 142 1.93 -5.38 3.07
CA PRO A 142 0.96 -6.40 2.67
C PRO A 142 0.00 -6.70 3.81
N ILE A 143 -1.27 -6.93 3.49
CA ILE A 143 -2.33 -7.31 4.43
C ILE A 143 -2.06 -8.74 4.95
N GLY A 144 -1.06 -8.88 5.79
CA GLY A 144 -0.62 -10.15 6.36
C GLY A 144 0.49 -10.83 5.56
N ARG A 145 1.14 -11.80 6.19
CA ARG A 145 2.35 -12.46 5.69
C ARG A 145 2.08 -13.85 5.08
N THR A 146 0.84 -14.27 5.02
CA THR A 146 0.48 -15.60 4.54
C THR A 146 -0.55 -15.53 3.42
N PRO A 147 -0.61 -16.53 2.51
CA PRO A 147 -1.63 -16.62 1.47
C PRO A 147 -3.06 -16.62 2.01
N ARG A 148 -3.25 -16.96 3.28
CA ARG A 148 -4.53 -16.98 3.99
C ARG A 148 -5.00 -15.59 4.43
N SER A 149 -4.12 -14.59 4.38
CA SER A 149 -4.45 -13.21 4.69
C SER A 149 -4.98 -12.51 3.44
N ASN A 150 -6.25 -12.14 3.45
CA ASN A 150 -6.90 -11.43 2.37
C ASN A 150 -7.73 -10.26 2.92
N PRO A 151 -8.10 -9.28 2.08
CA PRO A 151 -8.87 -8.11 2.50
C PRO A 151 -10.16 -8.45 3.23
N ALA A 152 -10.91 -9.45 2.77
CA ALA A 152 -12.19 -9.83 3.38
C ALA A 152 -12.04 -10.43 4.78
N THR A 153 -10.94 -11.15 5.03
CA THR A 153 -10.59 -11.64 6.38
C THR A 153 -10.16 -10.48 7.27
N TYR A 154 -9.32 -9.59 6.75
CA TYR A 154 -8.80 -8.44 7.49
C TYR A 154 -9.91 -7.46 7.92
N THR A 155 -10.84 -7.17 7.04
CA THR A 155 -11.99 -6.29 7.33
C THR A 155 -13.11 -6.96 8.13
N GLY A 156 -13.00 -8.27 8.38
CA GLY A 156 -14.04 -9.04 9.06
C GLY A 156 -15.24 -9.42 8.19
N ALA A 157 -15.23 -9.06 6.90
CA ALA A 157 -16.36 -9.32 5.98
C ALA A 157 -16.71 -10.81 5.83
N PHE A 158 -15.74 -11.70 6.03
CA PHE A 158 -15.99 -13.14 5.99
C PHE A 158 -16.83 -13.65 7.16
N THR A 159 -16.87 -12.95 8.28
CA THR A 159 -17.63 -13.41 9.46
C THR A 159 -19.14 -13.52 9.17
N PRO A 160 -19.84 -12.46 8.74
CA PRO A 160 -21.25 -12.57 8.40
C PRO A 160 -21.52 -13.51 7.23
N ILE A 161 -20.58 -13.63 6.26
CA ILE A 161 -20.72 -14.58 5.16
C ILE A 161 -20.74 -16.01 5.69
N ARG A 162 -19.83 -16.40 6.57
CA ARG A 162 -19.79 -17.74 7.17
C ARG A 162 -21.03 -18.02 8.01
N GLU A 163 -21.50 -17.05 8.77
CA GLU A 163 -22.73 -17.16 9.57
C GLU A 163 -23.94 -17.37 8.67
N TRP A 164 -24.03 -16.63 7.57
CA TRP A 164 -25.11 -16.80 6.60
C TRP A 164 -25.13 -18.20 5.99
N PHE A 165 -23.99 -18.74 5.55
CA PHE A 165 -23.90 -20.10 5.03
C PHE A 165 -24.21 -21.16 6.08
N ALA A 166 -23.79 -21.00 7.32
CA ALA A 166 -24.14 -21.89 8.43
C ALA A 166 -25.64 -21.84 8.77
N GLY A 167 -26.32 -20.71 8.48
CA GLY A 167 -27.75 -20.53 8.66
C GLY A 167 -28.65 -21.26 7.64
N LEU A 168 -28.09 -21.73 6.51
CA LEU A 168 -28.85 -22.41 5.48
C LEU A 168 -29.47 -23.72 5.99
N PRO A 169 -30.68 -24.12 5.51
CA PRO A 169 -31.35 -25.33 5.96
C PRO A 169 -30.50 -26.60 5.80
N GLU A 170 -29.78 -26.71 4.68
CA GLU A 170 -28.88 -27.85 4.41
C GLU A 170 -27.68 -27.90 5.37
N ALA A 171 -27.10 -26.74 5.68
CA ALA A 171 -26.00 -26.64 6.64
C ALA A 171 -26.43 -27.04 8.04
N LYS A 172 -27.61 -26.57 8.46
CA LYS A 172 -28.21 -26.95 9.76
C LYS A 172 -28.53 -28.41 9.83
N ALA A 173 -29.10 -28.99 8.77
CA ALA A 173 -29.41 -30.43 8.71
C ALA A 173 -28.15 -31.32 8.84
N ARG A 174 -26.99 -30.81 8.40
CA ARG A 174 -25.69 -31.50 8.49
C ARG A 174 -24.89 -31.12 9.76
N GLY A 175 -25.41 -30.25 10.61
CA GLY A 175 -24.71 -29.76 11.81
C GLY A 175 -23.48 -28.92 11.52
N TYR A 176 -23.46 -28.17 10.40
CA TYR A 176 -22.32 -27.35 10.02
C TYR A 176 -22.37 -26.01 10.75
N GLU A 177 -21.30 -25.72 11.49
CA GLU A 177 -21.06 -24.45 12.15
C GLU A 177 -20.29 -23.49 11.23
N PRO A 178 -20.21 -22.15 11.54
CA PRO A 178 -19.47 -21.17 10.75
C PRO A 178 -18.02 -21.56 10.45
N GLY A 179 -17.36 -22.32 11.34
CA GLY A 179 -16.02 -22.84 11.13
C GLY A 179 -15.86 -23.76 9.91
N ARG A 180 -16.94 -24.47 9.52
CA ARG A 180 -16.95 -25.34 8.34
C ARG A 180 -16.73 -24.57 7.04
N PHE A 181 -17.12 -23.30 7.03
CA PHE A 181 -17.01 -22.39 5.88
C PHE A 181 -15.75 -21.51 5.96
N SER A 182 -14.76 -21.90 6.77
CA SER A 182 -13.49 -21.18 6.94
C SER A 182 -12.34 -21.98 6.32
N PHE A 183 -11.57 -21.33 5.45
CA PHE A 183 -10.33 -21.91 4.91
C PHE A 183 -9.15 -21.87 5.90
N ASN A 184 -9.31 -21.24 7.06
CA ASN A 184 -8.28 -21.12 8.10
C ASN A 184 -8.40 -22.17 9.21
N VAL A 185 -9.58 -22.77 9.38
CA VAL A 185 -9.90 -23.66 10.52
C VAL A 185 -9.88 -25.11 10.07
N LYS A 186 -9.31 -25.99 10.89
CA LYS A 186 -9.38 -27.45 10.67
C LYS A 186 -10.84 -27.90 10.60
N GLY A 187 -11.14 -28.75 9.61
CA GLY A 187 -12.52 -29.18 9.34
C GLY A 187 -13.29 -28.28 8.35
N GLY A 188 -12.87 -27.04 8.15
CA GLY A 188 -13.36 -26.15 7.10
C GLY A 188 -12.40 -26.04 5.92
N ARG A 189 -11.11 -26.05 6.19
CA ARG A 189 -10.04 -25.94 5.18
C ARG A 189 -9.72 -27.25 4.50
N CYS A 190 -9.13 -27.17 3.33
CA CYS A 190 -8.47 -28.30 2.68
C CYS A 190 -7.23 -28.72 3.48
N GLU A 191 -7.14 -29.97 3.89
CA GLU A 191 -6.00 -30.45 4.68
C GLU A 191 -4.74 -30.69 3.81
N ALA A 192 -4.86 -30.78 2.49
CA ALA A 192 -3.70 -30.93 1.61
C ALA A 192 -2.93 -29.61 1.45
N CYS A 193 -3.63 -28.47 1.23
CA CYS A 193 -3.01 -27.17 1.10
C CYS A 193 -3.11 -26.33 2.39
N HIS A 194 -3.71 -26.86 3.45
CA HIS A 194 -3.94 -26.16 4.73
C HIS A 194 -4.64 -24.79 4.60
N GLY A 195 -5.40 -24.58 3.52
CA GLY A 195 -6.10 -23.33 3.24
C GLY A 195 -5.29 -22.33 2.40
N ASP A 196 -4.10 -22.68 1.95
CA ASP A 196 -3.26 -21.79 1.13
C ASP A 196 -3.67 -21.75 -0.35
N GLY A 197 -4.53 -22.70 -0.79
CA GLY A 197 -4.95 -22.82 -2.19
C GLY A 197 -3.90 -23.41 -3.12
N VAL A 198 -2.66 -23.51 -2.67
CA VAL A 198 -1.50 -24.05 -3.39
C VAL A 198 -0.72 -25.00 -2.48
N ILE A 199 -0.11 -26.03 -3.05
CA ILE A 199 0.80 -26.92 -2.35
C ILE A 199 2.22 -26.51 -2.75
N LYS A 200 3.00 -26.04 -1.78
CA LYS A 200 4.43 -25.76 -1.99
C LYS A 200 5.21 -27.05 -1.87
N ILE A 201 5.86 -27.45 -2.95
CA ILE A 201 6.80 -28.56 -2.95
C ILE A 201 8.20 -27.95 -2.87
N GLU A 202 8.84 -28.03 -1.70
CA GLU A 202 10.23 -27.62 -1.54
C GLU A 202 11.13 -28.73 -2.08
N MET A 203 11.70 -28.51 -3.24
CA MET A 203 12.73 -29.38 -3.78
C MET A 203 14.07 -28.97 -3.17
N HIS A 204 14.50 -29.70 -2.15
CA HIS A 204 15.87 -29.61 -1.66
C HIS A 204 16.80 -30.32 -2.62
N PHE A 205 17.34 -29.60 -3.61
CA PHE A 205 18.45 -30.10 -4.40
C PHE A 205 19.68 -30.15 -3.49
N GLN A 206 19.97 -31.30 -2.91
CA GLN A 206 21.30 -31.58 -2.38
C GLN A 206 22.23 -31.69 -3.60
N ILE A 207 22.96 -30.64 -3.90
CA ILE A 207 24.11 -30.70 -4.78
C ILE A 207 25.18 -31.49 -4.01
N GLY A 208 25.24 -32.81 -4.26
CA GLY A 208 26.31 -33.65 -3.76
C GLY A 208 27.63 -33.10 -4.25
N ARG A 209 28.61 -32.86 -3.35
CA ARG A 209 29.98 -32.60 -3.74
C ARG A 209 30.47 -33.83 -4.50
N ALA A 210 30.74 -33.66 -5.77
CA ALA A 210 31.53 -34.65 -6.52
C ALA A 210 32.89 -34.71 -5.83
N HIS A 211 33.20 -35.84 -5.20
CA HIS A 211 34.58 -36.17 -4.84
C HIS A 211 35.29 -36.53 -6.13
N VAL A 212 36.25 -35.71 -6.52
CA VAL A 212 37.28 -36.04 -7.49
C VAL A 212 38.38 -36.77 -6.75
#